data_d7bb5d139fecf6f09c39f80c6cf37816
#
_entry.id   d7bb5d139fecf6f09c39f80c6cf37816
#
_cell.length_a   1.000
_cell.length_b   1.000
_cell.length_c   1.000
_cell.angle_alpha   90.00
_cell.angle_beta   90.00
_cell.angle_gamma   90.00
#
_symmetry.space_group_name_H-M   'P 1'
#
loop_
_entity.id
_entity.type
_entity.pdbx_description
1 polymer ?
#
loop_
_entity_poly.entity_id
_entity_poly.type
_entity_poly.pdbx_seq_one_letter_code
_entity_poly.pdbx_strand_id
1 'polypeptide(L)'
;PYHEHTADWFWWGEKQTTVEEYVTLWRFTVDYLKDEKQLHNLLYAYSPDGGSKDRSDKYMEKYPGDDYVDILGYDEYGSFMDGKNDVEVLSNALAKIVTEADARNKIAALTETGQEKIPSEKWFTESLLKAMTLNPKASEISYVLTWRNANQQRENREHFYSSYPSHSSAPDMKKFKDAEIMFFEDDLPNMYTLNN
;
A
#
# COMPACT_ATOMS: atom_id res chain seq x y z
N PRO A 1 -3.63 5.03 10.64
CA PRO A 1 -4.65 4.41 11.47
C PRO A 1 -5.93 4.29 10.71
N TYR A 2 -6.92 4.14 10.52
CA TYR A 2 -8.19 4.13 9.75
C TYR A 2 -8.01 3.75 8.26
N HIS A 3 -7.04 2.89 7.93
CA HIS A 3 -6.87 2.35 6.59
C HIS A 3 -8.05 1.44 6.18
N GLU A 4 -8.11 1.10 4.91
CA GLU A 4 -9.12 0.17 4.35
C GLU A 4 -10.58 0.53 4.72
N HIS A 5 -10.85 1.82 4.85
CA HIS A 5 -12.18 2.33 5.23
C HIS A 5 -13.26 2.11 4.16
N THR A 6 -12.89 1.71 2.97
CA THR A 6 -13.78 1.29 1.89
C THR A 6 -14.30 -0.14 2.06
N ALA A 7 -13.74 -0.89 3.01
CA ALA A 7 -14.20 -2.21 3.43
C ALA A 7 -15.03 -2.15 4.74
N ASP A 8 -15.59 -3.29 5.16
CA ASP A 8 -16.53 -3.37 6.28
C ASP A 8 -16.01 -4.12 7.52
N TRP A 9 -14.76 -4.59 7.50
CA TRP A 9 -14.22 -5.38 8.62
C TRP A 9 -13.72 -4.56 9.80
N PHE A 10 -13.57 -3.25 9.62
CA PHE A 10 -13.25 -2.33 10.70
C PHE A 10 -14.46 -1.52 11.14
N TRP A 11 -14.50 -1.07 12.40
CA TRP A 11 -15.57 -0.22 12.93
C TRP A 11 -15.62 1.18 12.30
N TRP A 12 -14.59 1.59 11.57
CA TRP A 12 -14.53 2.80 10.75
C TRP A 12 -14.83 2.55 9.25
N GLY A 13 -15.26 1.34 8.91
CA GLY A 13 -15.49 0.92 7.53
C GLY A 13 -16.66 1.62 6.84
N GLU A 14 -16.86 1.25 5.57
CA GLU A 14 -17.82 1.91 4.66
C GLU A 14 -19.25 1.98 5.24
N LYS A 15 -19.73 0.87 5.82
CA LYS A 15 -21.08 0.80 6.39
C LYS A 15 -21.18 1.25 7.85
N GLN A 16 -20.05 1.48 8.50
CA GLN A 16 -19.98 1.82 9.92
C GLN A 16 -19.91 3.32 10.15
N THR A 17 -19.43 4.09 9.17
CA THR A 17 -19.26 5.53 9.26
C THR A 17 -19.72 6.23 7.99
N THR A 18 -20.39 7.35 8.15
CA THR A 18 -20.62 8.30 7.06
C THR A 18 -19.30 8.95 6.61
N VAL A 19 -19.31 9.63 5.46
CA VAL A 19 -18.17 10.43 5.00
C VAL A 19 -17.75 11.46 6.05
N GLU A 20 -18.73 12.20 6.60
CA GLU A 20 -18.48 13.25 7.59
C GLU A 20 -17.90 12.72 8.89
N GLU A 21 -18.41 11.60 9.41
CA GLU A 21 -17.90 10.96 10.64
C GLU A 21 -16.47 10.48 10.44
N TYR A 22 -16.16 9.83 9.32
CA TYR A 22 -14.81 9.36 9.03
C TYR A 22 -13.82 10.53 8.89
N VAL A 23 -14.16 11.56 8.12
CA VAL A 23 -13.31 12.75 7.92
C VAL A 23 -13.09 13.48 9.25
N THR A 24 -14.13 13.61 10.07
CA THR A 24 -14.04 14.23 11.40
C THR A 24 -13.12 13.43 12.33
N LEU A 25 -13.28 12.11 12.36
CA LEU A 25 -12.44 11.22 13.16
C LEU A 25 -10.96 11.29 12.74
N TRP A 26 -10.71 11.31 11.43
CA TRP A 26 -9.35 11.44 10.91
C TRP A 26 -8.70 12.75 11.33
N ARG A 27 -9.37 13.88 11.07
CA ARG A 27 -8.86 15.21 11.41
C ARG A 27 -8.64 15.36 12.91
N PHE A 28 -9.61 14.96 13.72
CA PHE A 28 -9.46 14.93 15.17
C PHE A 28 -8.22 14.17 15.62
N THR A 29 -7.95 13.00 15.01
CA THR A 29 -6.80 12.18 15.37
C THR A 29 -5.48 12.86 15.01
N VAL A 30 -5.38 13.46 13.82
CA VAL A 30 -4.18 14.19 13.39
C VAL A 30 -3.93 15.40 14.30
N ASP A 31 -4.96 16.23 14.55
CA ASP A 31 -4.86 17.39 15.42
C ASP A 31 -4.46 16.99 16.85
N TYR A 32 -5.08 15.95 17.39
CA TYR A 32 -4.74 15.44 18.73
C TYR A 32 -3.27 14.96 18.82
N LEU A 33 -2.79 14.20 17.84
CA LEU A 33 -1.41 13.72 17.83
C LEU A 33 -0.42 14.87 17.68
N LYS A 34 -0.72 15.82 16.78
CA LYS A 34 0.15 16.95 16.47
C LYS A 34 0.14 17.99 17.60
N ASP A 35 -1.04 18.43 18.01
CA ASP A 35 -1.19 19.61 18.88
C ASP A 35 -1.22 19.24 20.37
N GLU A 36 -1.91 18.15 20.76
CA GLU A 36 -2.01 17.74 22.16
C GLU A 36 -0.85 16.83 22.57
N LYS A 37 -0.42 15.92 21.69
CA LYS A 37 0.69 14.99 21.97
C LYS A 37 2.05 15.48 21.47
N GLN A 38 2.09 16.59 20.72
CA GLN A 38 3.32 17.20 20.19
C GLN A 38 4.17 16.21 19.38
N LEU A 39 3.51 15.30 18.62
CA LEU A 39 4.17 14.33 17.76
C LEU A 39 4.35 14.91 16.36
N HIS A 40 5.53 15.40 16.05
CA HIS A 40 5.83 16.09 14.80
C HIS A 40 6.68 15.23 13.82
N ASN A 41 6.89 13.96 14.14
CA ASN A 41 7.67 13.01 13.33
C ASN A 41 6.80 11.90 12.69
N LEU A 42 5.51 12.14 12.55
CA LEU A 42 4.57 11.22 11.92
C LEU A 42 4.26 11.66 10.48
N LEU A 43 4.11 10.68 9.59
CA LEU A 43 3.50 10.85 8.28
C LEU A 43 2.13 10.16 8.30
N TYR A 44 1.15 10.81 7.68
CA TYR A 44 -0.23 10.33 7.64
C TYR A 44 -0.55 9.78 6.25
N ALA A 45 -0.73 8.45 6.17
CA ALA A 45 -1.08 7.76 4.94
C ALA A 45 -2.58 7.48 4.87
N TYR A 46 -3.24 7.98 3.84
CA TYR A 46 -4.62 7.68 3.49
C TYR A 46 -4.63 6.52 2.51
N SER A 47 -5.06 5.33 2.95
CA SER A 47 -5.00 4.09 2.19
C SER A 47 -6.34 3.33 2.20
N PRO A 48 -7.24 3.64 1.26
CA PRO A 48 -8.44 2.86 1.00
C PRO A 48 -8.10 1.44 0.51
N ASP A 49 -8.99 0.48 0.80
CA ASP A 49 -8.94 -0.86 0.22
C ASP A 49 -9.46 -0.87 -1.22
N GLY A 50 -8.75 -1.51 -2.13
CA GLY A 50 -9.14 -1.73 -3.51
C GLY A 50 -10.29 -2.72 -3.67
N GLY A 51 -10.40 -3.67 -2.74
CA GLY A 51 -11.41 -4.71 -2.73
C GLY A 51 -11.29 -5.71 -3.89
N SER A 52 -12.32 -6.51 -4.07
CA SER A 52 -12.43 -7.46 -5.19
C SER A 52 -12.87 -6.81 -6.50
N LYS A 53 -13.16 -5.51 -6.49
CA LYS A 53 -13.55 -4.69 -7.63
C LYS A 53 -12.75 -3.40 -7.57
N ASP A 54 -12.29 -2.91 -8.72
CA ASP A 54 -11.64 -1.61 -8.81
C ASP A 54 -12.54 -0.51 -8.19
N ARG A 55 -12.09 0.05 -7.07
CA ARG A 55 -12.75 1.14 -6.35
C ARG A 55 -12.02 2.46 -6.50
N SER A 56 -11.06 2.53 -7.40
CA SER A 56 -10.27 3.74 -7.61
C SER A 56 -11.11 4.98 -7.97
N ASP A 57 -12.32 4.78 -8.51
CA ASP A 57 -13.25 5.90 -8.79
C ASP A 57 -13.83 6.53 -7.52
N LYS A 58 -13.83 5.81 -6.39
CA LYS A 58 -14.27 6.29 -5.07
C LYS A 58 -13.12 6.67 -4.15
N TYR A 59 -11.91 6.63 -4.68
CA TYR A 59 -10.69 6.81 -3.88
C TYR A 59 -10.73 8.05 -2.99
N MET A 60 -11.19 9.19 -3.51
CA MET A 60 -11.22 10.47 -2.78
C MET A 60 -12.52 10.70 -1.98
N GLU A 61 -13.46 9.76 -1.94
CA GLU A 61 -14.78 9.98 -1.33
C GLU A 61 -14.71 10.37 0.15
N LYS A 62 -13.82 9.73 0.92
CA LYS A 62 -13.59 10.02 2.35
C LYS A 62 -12.27 10.75 2.63
N TYR A 63 -11.70 11.41 1.60
CA TYR A 63 -10.41 12.08 1.74
C TYR A 63 -10.49 13.25 2.74
N PRO A 64 -9.66 13.27 3.79
CA PRO A 64 -9.79 14.27 4.87
C PRO A 64 -9.23 15.66 4.53
N GLY A 65 -8.58 15.79 3.39
CA GLY A 65 -7.99 17.05 2.92
C GLY A 65 -6.46 17.07 2.98
N ASP A 66 -5.87 17.94 2.14
CA ASP A 66 -4.42 17.98 1.90
C ASP A 66 -3.60 18.33 3.16
N ASP A 67 -4.15 19.08 4.09
CA ASP A 67 -3.46 19.45 5.34
C ASP A 67 -3.36 18.29 6.34
N TYR A 68 -4.06 17.18 6.09
CA TYR A 68 -4.20 16.03 6.98
C TYR A 68 -3.61 14.74 6.43
N VAL A 69 -3.01 14.78 5.24
CA VAL A 69 -2.46 13.60 4.56
C VAL A 69 -1.12 13.94 3.91
N ASP A 70 -0.14 13.08 4.10
CA ASP A 70 1.18 13.16 3.46
C ASP A 70 1.31 12.17 2.31
N ILE A 71 0.69 10.99 2.44
CA ILE A 71 0.82 9.88 1.52
C ILE A 71 -0.57 9.44 1.04
N LEU A 72 -0.76 9.39 -0.26
CA LEU A 72 -1.88 8.73 -0.90
C LEU A 72 -1.50 7.27 -1.16
N GLY A 73 -2.05 6.38 -0.32
CA GLY A 73 -1.79 4.95 -0.35
C GLY A 73 -2.93 4.16 -0.98
N TYR A 74 -2.68 2.92 -1.30
CA TYR A 74 -3.69 1.97 -1.78
C TYR A 74 -3.38 0.58 -1.25
N ASP A 75 -4.36 -0.04 -0.61
CA ASP A 75 -4.24 -1.40 -0.09
C ASP A 75 -4.98 -2.32 -1.05
N GLU A 76 -4.24 -3.07 -1.86
CA GLU A 76 -4.83 -3.82 -2.98
C GLU A 76 -4.37 -5.29 -3.00
N TYR A 77 -5.31 -6.15 -2.74
CA TYR A 77 -5.16 -7.61 -2.78
C TYR A 77 -6.07 -8.25 -3.84
N GLY A 78 -7.19 -7.61 -4.16
CA GLY A 78 -8.26 -8.16 -4.99
C GLY A 78 -7.82 -8.56 -6.39
N SER A 79 -6.82 -7.84 -6.95
CA SER A 79 -6.24 -8.16 -8.25
C SER A 79 -5.50 -9.51 -8.29
N PHE A 80 -5.13 -10.04 -7.12
CA PHE A 80 -4.35 -11.28 -7.00
C PHE A 80 -5.05 -12.37 -6.16
N MET A 81 -6.27 -12.14 -5.70
CA MET A 81 -7.06 -13.11 -4.92
C MET A 81 -7.83 -14.05 -5.83
N ASP A 82 -8.24 -15.20 -5.30
CA ASP A 82 -9.14 -16.17 -5.95
C ASP A 82 -8.67 -16.63 -7.35
N GLY A 83 -7.35 -16.77 -7.53
CA GLY A 83 -6.76 -17.18 -8.79
C GLY A 83 -6.68 -16.10 -9.86
N LYS A 84 -7.01 -14.87 -9.52
CA LYS A 84 -6.85 -13.72 -10.41
C LYS A 84 -5.39 -13.31 -10.58
N ASN A 85 -5.12 -12.66 -11.68
CA ASN A 85 -3.87 -11.96 -11.96
C ASN A 85 -4.18 -10.71 -12.80
N ASP A 86 -4.93 -9.79 -12.21
CA ASP A 86 -5.48 -8.60 -12.87
C ASP A 86 -4.46 -7.44 -12.86
N VAL A 87 -3.28 -7.71 -13.45
CA VAL A 87 -2.13 -6.78 -13.52
C VAL A 87 -2.51 -5.41 -14.08
N GLU A 88 -3.34 -5.39 -15.12
CA GLU A 88 -3.77 -4.15 -15.78
C GLU A 88 -4.69 -3.31 -14.88
N VAL A 89 -5.57 -3.96 -14.12
CA VAL A 89 -6.46 -3.29 -13.16
C VAL A 89 -5.63 -2.58 -12.09
N LEU A 90 -4.69 -3.28 -11.46
CA LEU A 90 -3.82 -2.66 -10.46
C LEU A 90 -2.97 -1.55 -11.07
N SER A 91 -2.37 -1.77 -12.25
CA SER A 91 -1.55 -0.76 -12.92
C SER A 91 -2.30 0.55 -13.18
N ASN A 92 -3.54 0.45 -13.67
CA ASN A 92 -4.37 1.62 -13.93
C ASN A 92 -4.85 2.30 -12.64
N ALA A 93 -5.14 1.54 -11.58
CA ALA A 93 -5.47 2.10 -10.26
C ALA A 93 -4.28 2.89 -9.68
N LEU A 94 -3.07 2.33 -9.73
CA LEU A 94 -1.85 3.03 -9.27
C LEU A 94 -1.60 4.32 -10.05
N ALA A 95 -1.78 4.29 -11.38
CA ALA A 95 -1.62 5.48 -12.22
C ALA A 95 -2.62 6.61 -11.84
N LYS A 96 -3.86 6.26 -11.49
CA LYS A 96 -4.83 7.24 -10.97
C LYS A 96 -4.38 7.83 -9.63
N ILE A 97 -3.90 6.99 -8.70
CA ILE A 97 -3.45 7.45 -7.38
C ILE A 97 -2.23 8.35 -7.48
N VAL A 98 -1.27 8.02 -8.34
CA VAL A 98 -0.13 8.91 -8.63
C VAL A 98 -0.62 10.25 -9.20
N THR A 99 -1.57 10.23 -10.12
CA THR A 99 -2.14 11.47 -10.69
C THR A 99 -2.81 12.34 -9.60
N GLU A 100 -3.54 11.72 -8.68
CA GLU A 100 -4.16 12.42 -7.55
C GLU A 100 -3.11 12.98 -6.56
N ALA A 101 -2.03 12.23 -6.33
CA ALA A 101 -0.93 12.65 -5.46
C ALA A 101 -0.17 13.83 -6.06
N ASP A 102 0.17 13.78 -7.35
CA ASP A 102 0.84 14.88 -8.04
C ASP A 102 0.03 16.17 -8.01
N ALA A 103 -1.28 16.06 -8.27
CA ALA A 103 -2.17 17.23 -8.26
C ALA A 103 -2.19 17.94 -6.88
N ARG A 104 -1.79 17.25 -5.81
CA ARG A 104 -1.79 17.72 -4.41
C ARG A 104 -0.38 17.87 -3.82
N ASN A 105 0.66 17.62 -4.60
CA ASN A 105 2.05 17.58 -4.12
C ASN A 105 2.22 16.60 -2.93
N LYS A 106 1.69 15.38 -3.09
CA LYS A 106 1.75 14.29 -2.11
C LYS A 106 2.54 13.10 -2.65
N ILE A 107 2.89 12.17 -1.78
CA ILE A 107 3.56 10.92 -2.11
C ILE A 107 2.49 9.87 -2.46
N ALA A 108 2.68 9.12 -3.55
CA ALA A 108 1.85 7.97 -3.88
C ALA A 108 2.54 6.66 -3.48
N ALA A 109 1.78 5.67 -3.00
CA ALA A 109 2.32 4.37 -2.63
C ALA A 109 1.31 3.22 -2.77
N LEU A 110 1.80 2.02 -3.02
CA LEU A 110 1.06 0.77 -2.81
C LEU A 110 1.31 0.31 -1.37
N THR A 111 0.48 0.81 -0.47
CA THR A 111 0.69 0.72 0.99
C THR A 111 0.51 -0.67 1.55
N GLU A 112 -0.31 -1.50 0.90
CA GLU A 112 -0.40 -2.92 1.16
C GLU A 112 -0.75 -3.70 -0.11
N THR A 113 -0.14 -4.86 -0.29
CA THR A 113 -0.50 -5.82 -1.33
C THR A 113 0.04 -7.21 -1.03
N GLY A 114 -0.31 -8.17 -1.87
CA GLY A 114 0.27 -9.50 -1.85
C GLY A 114 -0.68 -10.58 -2.33
N GLN A 115 -0.10 -11.76 -2.53
CA GLN A 115 -0.85 -12.99 -2.76
C GLN A 115 -0.52 -13.98 -1.65
N GLU A 116 -1.51 -14.35 -0.84
CA GLU A 116 -1.29 -15.23 0.30
C GLU A 116 -0.67 -16.55 -0.16
N LYS A 117 0.40 -16.97 0.53
CA LYS A 117 1.22 -18.17 0.25
C LYS A 117 1.95 -18.16 -1.09
N ILE A 118 1.86 -17.11 -1.86
CA ILE A 118 2.56 -16.89 -3.13
C ILE A 118 2.51 -18.15 -4.02
N PRO A 119 1.34 -18.57 -4.50
CA PRO A 119 1.19 -19.82 -5.25
C PRO A 119 1.86 -19.80 -6.62
N SER A 120 2.14 -18.62 -7.17
CA SER A 120 2.92 -18.47 -8.41
C SER A 120 4.41 -18.23 -8.09
N GLU A 121 5.28 -19.06 -8.62
CA GLU A 121 6.74 -18.93 -8.46
C GLU A 121 7.28 -17.62 -9.03
N LYS A 122 6.56 -16.97 -9.92
CA LYS A 122 6.95 -15.74 -10.62
C LYS A 122 6.06 -14.54 -10.28
N TRP A 123 5.36 -14.59 -9.16
CA TRP A 123 4.43 -13.56 -8.76
C TRP A 123 5.08 -12.17 -8.63
N PHE A 124 6.29 -12.10 -8.11
CA PHE A 124 6.98 -10.83 -7.90
C PHE A 124 7.30 -10.10 -9.21
N THR A 125 7.76 -10.83 -10.23
CA THR A 125 8.13 -10.21 -11.53
C THR A 125 6.97 -10.16 -12.51
N GLU A 126 6.21 -11.27 -12.68
CA GLU A 126 5.17 -11.36 -13.71
C GLU A 126 3.82 -10.77 -13.28
N SER A 127 3.63 -10.52 -11.98
CA SER A 127 2.42 -9.90 -11.44
C SER A 127 2.72 -8.54 -10.82
N LEU A 128 3.42 -8.48 -9.70
CA LEU A 128 3.63 -7.24 -8.95
C LEU A 128 4.46 -6.21 -9.73
N LEU A 129 5.68 -6.56 -10.14
CA LEU A 129 6.54 -5.64 -10.90
C LEU A 129 5.88 -5.20 -12.20
N LYS A 130 5.24 -6.14 -12.89
CA LYS A 130 4.51 -5.83 -14.12
C LYS A 130 3.36 -4.85 -13.88
N ALA A 131 2.59 -5.00 -12.79
CA ALA A 131 1.55 -4.04 -12.44
C ALA A 131 2.11 -2.65 -12.14
N MET A 132 3.25 -2.56 -11.50
CA MET A 132 3.93 -1.31 -11.21
C MET A 132 4.52 -0.62 -12.45
N THR A 133 4.78 -1.36 -13.54
CA THR A 133 5.49 -0.84 -14.72
C THR A 133 4.69 -0.82 -16.01
N LEU A 134 3.53 -1.48 -16.07
CA LEU A 134 2.72 -1.59 -17.29
C LEU A 134 2.19 -0.22 -17.73
N ASN A 135 1.70 0.58 -16.80
CA ASN A 135 1.38 1.98 -17.04
C ASN A 135 2.57 2.84 -16.56
N PRO A 136 3.17 3.66 -17.41
CA PRO A 136 4.31 4.49 -17.01
C PRO A 136 4.05 5.34 -15.76
N LYS A 137 2.82 5.84 -15.60
CA LYS A 137 2.45 6.64 -14.43
C LYS A 137 2.43 5.81 -13.13
N ALA A 138 2.10 4.53 -13.21
CA ALA A 138 2.12 3.63 -12.05
C ALA A 138 3.54 3.41 -11.49
N SER A 139 4.59 3.54 -12.33
CA SER A 139 5.98 3.38 -11.88
C SER A 139 6.50 4.53 -11.01
N GLU A 140 5.73 5.59 -10.85
CA GLU A 140 6.07 6.75 -10.03
C GLU A 140 5.62 6.60 -8.56
N ILE A 141 5.06 5.45 -8.14
CA ILE A 141 4.83 5.17 -6.72
C ILE A 141 6.16 5.14 -5.97
N SER A 142 6.17 5.69 -4.76
CA SER A 142 7.40 5.83 -3.96
C SER A 142 7.82 4.54 -3.26
N TYR A 143 6.85 3.69 -2.89
CA TYR A 143 7.14 2.39 -2.30
C TYR A 143 5.99 1.40 -2.50
N VAL A 144 6.31 0.13 -2.31
CA VAL A 144 5.37 -0.97 -2.23
C VAL A 144 5.64 -1.78 -0.95
N LEU A 145 4.57 -2.18 -0.26
CA LEU A 145 4.65 -3.06 0.89
C LEU A 145 3.87 -4.34 0.60
N THR A 146 4.56 -5.48 0.62
CA THR A 146 3.89 -6.78 0.69
C THR A 146 3.55 -7.10 2.14
N TRP A 147 2.33 -7.66 2.37
CA TRP A 147 1.90 -7.94 3.72
C TRP A 147 2.84 -8.88 4.47
N ARG A 148 2.65 -8.95 5.76
CA ARG A 148 3.52 -9.67 6.70
C ARG A 148 3.54 -11.18 6.52
N ASN A 149 4.59 -11.81 6.98
CA ASN A 149 4.63 -13.24 7.23
C ASN A 149 4.27 -13.53 8.70
N ALA A 150 3.32 -14.43 8.91
CA ALA A 150 2.94 -14.87 10.25
C ALA A 150 4.06 -15.66 10.93
N ASN A 151 4.16 -15.56 12.23
CA ASN A 151 4.95 -16.50 13.01
C ASN A 151 4.16 -17.81 13.16
N GLN A 152 4.49 -18.81 12.33
CA GLN A 152 3.75 -20.08 12.28
C GLN A 152 3.68 -20.79 13.64
N GLN A 153 4.74 -20.71 14.46
CA GLN A 153 4.77 -21.36 15.79
C GLN A 153 3.82 -20.68 16.79
N ARG A 154 3.67 -19.35 16.71
CA ARG A 154 2.84 -18.58 17.63
C ARG A 154 1.39 -18.50 17.18
N GLU A 155 1.17 -18.37 15.86
CA GLU A 155 -0.15 -18.12 15.28
C GLU A 155 -0.85 -19.41 14.81
N ASN A 156 -0.14 -20.53 14.82
CA ASN A 156 -0.62 -21.85 14.37
C ASN A 156 -1.31 -21.81 13.01
N ARG A 157 -0.77 -21.00 12.09
CA ARG A 157 -1.27 -20.89 10.71
C ARG A 157 -0.15 -20.60 9.74
N GLU A 158 -0.28 -21.12 8.55
CA GLU A 158 0.54 -20.80 7.40
C GLU A 158 -0.07 -19.58 6.69
N HIS A 159 0.53 -18.40 6.90
CA HIS A 159 0.04 -17.12 6.39
C HIS A 159 1.24 -16.22 6.10
N PHE A 160 1.56 -16.02 4.82
CA PHE A 160 2.71 -15.22 4.40
C PHE A 160 2.47 -14.61 3.02
N TYR A 161 3.09 -13.45 2.79
CA TYR A 161 3.02 -12.66 1.56
C TYR A 161 4.39 -12.28 1.02
N SER A 162 5.45 -12.49 1.79
CA SER A 162 6.83 -12.28 1.36
C SER A 162 7.56 -13.59 1.27
N SER A 163 8.37 -13.75 0.23
CA SER A 163 9.16 -14.97 -0.01
C SER A 163 10.20 -15.18 1.09
N TYR A 164 10.60 -16.43 1.30
CA TYR A 164 11.67 -16.82 2.20
C TYR A 164 12.63 -17.80 1.49
N PRO A 165 13.87 -18.00 1.97
CA PRO A 165 14.94 -18.66 1.19
C PRO A 165 14.62 -20.04 0.61
N SER A 166 13.75 -20.83 1.26
CA SER A 166 13.36 -22.18 0.79
C SER A 166 12.06 -22.19 -0.03
N HIS A 167 11.39 -21.05 -0.21
CA HIS A 167 10.16 -20.96 -1.00
C HIS A 167 10.45 -20.98 -2.50
N SER A 168 9.57 -21.60 -3.30
CA SER A 168 9.75 -21.71 -4.75
C SER A 168 9.85 -20.35 -5.46
N SER A 169 9.23 -19.30 -4.91
CA SER A 169 9.32 -17.93 -5.44
C SER A 169 10.59 -17.16 -5.05
N ALA A 170 11.50 -17.73 -4.23
CA ALA A 170 12.68 -17.01 -3.78
C ALA A 170 13.61 -16.54 -4.93
N PRO A 171 13.83 -17.33 -5.99
CA PRO A 171 14.61 -16.86 -7.14
C PRO A 171 13.95 -15.67 -7.88
N ASP A 172 12.63 -15.63 -7.89
CA ASP A 172 11.87 -14.55 -8.53
C ASP A 172 11.86 -13.27 -7.68
N MET A 173 11.75 -13.40 -6.36
CA MET A 173 11.90 -12.28 -5.43
C MET A 173 13.29 -11.63 -5.57
N LYS A 174 14.32 -12.42 -5.82
CA LYS A 174 15.65 -11.87 -6.10
C LYS A 174 15.67 -11.06 -7.40
N LYS A 175 15.03 -11.56 -8.47
CA LYS A 175 14.92 -10.81 -9.73
C LYS A 175 14.11 -9.52 -9.56
N PHE A 176 13.07 -9.56 -8.72
CA PHE A 176 12.31 -8.38 -8.36
C PHE A 176 13.19 -7.35 -7.66
N LYS A 177 14.00 -7.78 -6.68
CA LYS A 177 14.97 -6.90 -6.01
C LYS A 177 15.97 -6.29 -7.01
N ASP A 178 16.48 -7.11 -7.95
CA ASP A 178 17.50 -6.70 -8.92
C ASP A 178 16.91 -5.83 -10.08
N ALA A 179 15.59 -5.57 -10.10
CA ALA A 179 14.97 -4.73 -11.12
C ALA A 179 15.36 -3.26 -10.96
N GLU A 180 15.63 -2.57 -12.07
CA GLU A 180 16.17 -1.19 -12.12
C GLU A 180 15.37 -0.17 -11.29
N ILE A 181 14.05 -0.34 -11.21
CA ILE A 181 13.16 0.57 -10.47
C ILE A 181 13.02 0.24 -8.97
N MET A 182 13.61 -0.89 -8.53
CA MET A 182 13.49 -1.36 -7.15
C MET A 182 14.72 -0.99 -6.34
N PHE A 183 14.48 -0.41 -5.16
CA PHE A 183 15.51 -0.08 -4.19
C PHE A 183 15.16 -0.72 -2.87
N PHE A 184 16.08 -1.50 -2.31
CA PHE A 184 15.98 -2.08 -0.99
C PHE A 184 16.91 -1.33 -0.03
N GLU A 185 16.84 -1.64 1.26
CA GLU A 185 17.60 -0.93 2.30
C GLU A 185 19.12 -0.90 1.99
N ASP A 186 19.67 -2.00 1.49
CA ASP A 186 21.09 -2.13 1.15
C ASP A 186 21.49 -1.36 -0.13
N ASP A 187 20.56 -0.91 -0.93
CA ASP A 187 20.77 -0.08 -2.11
C ASP A 187 20.73 1.43 -1.79
N LEU A 188 20.23 1.78 -0.61
CA LEU A 188 20.04 3.18 -0.21
C LEU A 188 21.31 3.75 0.46
N PRO A 189 21.63 5.03 0.24
CA PRO A 189 22.68 5.70 1.00
C PRO A 189 22.28 5.77 2.48
N ASN A 190 23.28 5.94 3.36
CA ASN A 190 22.99 6.16 4.78
C ASN A 190 22.22 7.49 4.97
N MET A 191 20.92 7.42 5.06
CA MET A 191 20.01 8.56 5.18
C MET A 191 20.08 9.26 6.54
N TYR A 192 20.76 8.66 7.54
CA TYR A 192 20.85 9.15 8.92
C TYR A 192 22.19 9.82 9.22
N THR A 193 23.12 9.91 8.26
CA THR A 193 24.33 10.73 8.42
C THR A 193 23.98 12.19 8.22
N LEU A 194 23.97 12.95 9.30
CA LEU A 194 24.06 14.41 9.22
C LEU A 194 25.39 14.76 8.55
N ASN A 195 25.37 15.31 7.36
CA ASN A 195 26.52 15.96 6.79
C ASN A 195 26.81 17.20 7.67
N ASN A 196 27.81 17.09 8.55
CA ASN A 196 28.35 18.20 9.33
C ASN A 196 29.05 19.19 8.41
#